data_67c86cf6a4d697f34b27e94a02e7c2c0
#
_entry.id   67c86cf6a4d697f34b27e94a02e7c2c0
#
_cell.length_a   1.000
_cell.length_b   1.000
_cell.length_c   1.000
_cell.angle_alpha   90.00
_cell.angle_beta   90.00
_cell.angle_gamma   90.00
#
_symmetry.space_group_name_H-M   'P 1'
#
loop_
_entity.id
_entity.type
_entity.pdbx_description
1 polymer ?
#
loop_
_entity_poly.entity_id
_entity_poly.type
_entity_poly.pdbx_seq_one_letter_code
_entity_poly.pdbx_strand_id
1 'polypeptide(L)'
;MKRISADVLTQGVNILSRDYNSSLVAMYMFDETDVNKYIQKIRDERFVVGLVYIDNYEDALESVDDVRRSLFVGLVDKRVNKYFSAGSAIIRKLEKDKYFIVFRYKYLERLLADKFSLVEDIKSVKVGNEKTLTLSIGIGTGASDYAKNYEVAKAAMDLALGRGGDQAVIKDGDKIYYYGGKSQQMEKNTRVKVRVKAHALRQILEANDNVLIMGHSLPDIDSFGSALGIYIIAKKFGKEAHIVFG
;
A
#
# COMPACT_ATOMS: atom_id res chain seq x y z
N MET A 1 -22.63 37.73 -4.52
CA MET A 1 -23.53 36.58 -4.35
C MET A 1 -22.74 35.50 -3.62
N LYS A 2 -22.95 35.33 -2.31
CA LYS A 2 -22.23 34.30 -1.53
C LYS A 2 -22.86 32.93 -1.87
N ARG A 3 -22.05 31.97 -2.31
CA ARG A 3 -22.51 30.59 -2.48
C ARG A 3 -22.65 29.96 -1.08
N ILE A 4 -23.89 29.67 -0.70
CA ILE A 4 -24.20 28.85 0.47
C ILE A 4 -24.05 27.40 -0.03
N SER A 5 -23.18 26.59 0.59
CA SER A 5 -23.06 25.19 0.20
C SER A 5 -24.31 24.41 0.65
N ALA A 6 -24.70 23.41 -0.12
CA ALA A 6 -25.89 22.60 0.18
C ALA A 6 -25.78 21.86 1.53
N ASP A 7 -24.56 21.67 2.04
CA ASP A 7 -24.30 21.02 3.34
C ASP A 7 -24.73 21.88 4.53
N VAL A 8 -24.76 23.20 4.38
CA VAL A 8 -25.27 24.14 5.41
C VAL A 8 -26.80 24.02 5.57
N LEU A 9 -27.49 23.63 4.51
CA LEU A 9 -28.96 23.49 4.52
C LEU A 9 -29.45 22.23 5.27
N THR A 10 -28.60 21.22 5.48
CA THR A 10 -29.03 19.98 6.15
C THR A 10 -28.76 19.94 7.65
N GLN A 11 -27.88 20.80 8.18
CA GLN A 11 -27.56 20.80 9.63
C GLN A 11 -28.23 21.90 10.44
N GLY A 12 -28.89 22.88 9.81
CA GLY A 12 -29.41 24.08 10.45
C GLY A 12 -30.94 24.17 10.62
N VAL A 13 -31.70 23.15 10.30
CA VAL A 13 -33.15 23.18 10.48
C VAL A 13 -33.57 22.37 11.71
N ASN A 14 -33.46 23.00 12.87
CA ASN A 14 -34.20 22.52 14.06
C ASN A 14 -35.61 23.05 14.03
N ILE A 15 -36.59 22.21 13.68
CA ILE A 15 -38.02 22.52 13.83
C ILE A 15 -38.31 22.42 15.34
N LEU A 16 -38.21 23.55 16.04
CA LEU A 16 -38.63 23.67 17.42
C LEU A 16 -40.11 24.07 17.42
N SER A 17 -40.93 23.15 17.80
CA SER A 17 -42.36 23.17 18.12
C SER A 17 -43.35 22.80 16.99
N ARG A 18 -44.04 21.71 17.25
CA ARG A 18 -45.30 21.35 16.65
C ARG A 18 -46.45 22.00 17.46
N ASP A 19 -46.68 23.27 17.23
CA ASP A 19 -47.96 23.86 17.59
C ASP A 19 -48.80 23.99 16.33
N TYR A 20 -49.89 23.24 16.28
CA TYR A 20 -50.77 23.08 15.11
C TYR A 20 -51.52 24.36 14.73
N ASN A 21 -51.31 25.48 15.43
CA ASN A 21 -52.07 26.74 15.22
C ASN A 21 -51.20 27.96 14.90
N SER A 22 -49.92 27.85 14.69
CA SER A 22 -49.10 28.99 14.30
C SER A 22 -48.47 28.79 12.92
N SER A 23 -48.78 29.70 11.99
CA SER A 23 -48.19 29.76 10.63
C SER A 23 -46.78 30.38 10.60
N LEU A 24 -46.05 30.37 11.72
CA LEU A 24 -44.71 30.94 11.82
C LEU A 24 -43.67 29.82 11.73
N VAL A 25 -42.86 29.89 10.66
CA VAL A 25 -41.67 29.06 10.50
C VAL A 25 -40.45 29.94 10.76
N ALA A 26 -39.69 29.64 11.81
CA ALA A 26 -38.41 30.32 12.07
C ALA A 26 -37.30 29.53 11.39
N MET A 27 -36.55 30.18 10.47
CA MET A 27 -35.39 29.63 9.82
C MET A 27 -34.14 30.35 10.33
N TYR A 28 -33.20 29.60 10.91
CA TYR A 28 -31.91 30.14 11.35
C TYR A 28 -30.85 29.74 10.33
N MET A 29 -30.11 30.71 9.79
CA MET A 29 -28.99 30.50 8.90
C MET A 29 -27.73 31.00 9.55
N PHE A 30 -26.73 30.14 9.62
CA PHE A 30 -25.40 30.47 10.13
C PHE A 30 -24.39 30.53 8.96
N ASP A 31 -23.60 31.59 8.88
CA ASP A 31 -22.53 31.71 7.90
C ASP A 31 -21.28 31.01 8.46
N GLU A 32 -21.06 29.77 8.05
CA GLU A 32 -19.90 28.95 8.42
C GLU A 32 -18.74 29.05 7.41
N THR A 33 -18.78 30.00 6.49
CA THR A 33 -17.81 30.12 5.40
C THR A 33 -16.38 30.21 5.93
N ASP A 34 -16.12 31.00 6.95
CA ASP A 34 -14.78 31.17 7.48
C ASP A 34 -14.33 29.96 8.31
N VAL A 35 -15.23 29.36 9.06
CA VAL A 35 -14.94 28.10 9.79
C VAL A 35 -14.54 27.00 8.81
N ASN A 36 -15.31 26.81 7.74
CA ASN A 36 -15.00 25.81 6.73
C ASN A 36 -13.67 26.08 6.00
N LYS A 37 -13.34 27.35 5.73
CA LYS A 37 -12.02 27.71 5.18
C LYS A 37 -10.87 27.33 6.12
N TYR A 38 -11.01 27.57 7.43
CA TYR A 38 -10.00 27.20 8.41
C TYR A 38 -9.87 25.69 8.55
N ILE A 39 -10.98 24.95 8.57
CA ILE A 39 -10.98 23.49 8.59
C ILE A 39 -10.24 22.93 7.37
N GLN A 40 -10.56 23.46 6.17
CA GLN A 40 -9.89 23.06 4.94
C GLN A 40 -8.40 23.39 4.99
N LYS A 41 -8.01 24.56 5.43
CA LYS A 41 -6.60 24.95 5.58
C LYS A 41 -5.84 24.03 6.54
N ILE A 42 -6.43 23.71 7.69
CA ILE A 42 -5.84 22.78 8.67
C ILE A 42 -5.67 21.39 8.02
N ARG A 43 -6.66 20.92 7.29
CA ARG A 43 -6.60 19.65 6.56
C ARG A 43 -5.48 19.66 5.53
N ASP A 44 -5.39 20.69 4.70
CA ASP A 44 -4.44 20.82 3.60
C ASP A 44 -2.99 20.90 4.09
N GLU A 45 -2.78 21.45 5.29
CA GLU A 45 -1.46 21.60 5.90
C GLU A 45 -1.02 20.38 6.72
N ARG A 46 -1.89 19.39 6.96
CA ARG A 46 -1.50 18.14 7.63
C ARG A 46 -0.42 17.41 6.86
N PHE A 47 0.49 16.79 7.60
CA PHE A 47 1.50 15.95 6.99
C PHE A 47 0.97 14.53 6.75
N VAL A 48 1.33 14.02 5.60
CA VAL A 48 1.08 12.66 5.12
C VAL A 48 2.41 11.95 5.09
N VAL A 49 2.44 10.70 5.51
CA VAL A 49 3.62 9.84 5.47
C VAL A 49 3.48 8.86 4.31
N GLY A 50 4.54 8.73 3.53
CA GLY A 50 4.65 7.77 2.44
C GLY A 50 5.90 6.92 2.56
N LEU A 51 5.79 5.68 2.15
CA LEU A 51 6.88 4.74 1.92
C LEU A 51 6.90 4.37 0.44
N VAL A 52 8.09 4.28 -0.14
CA VAL A 52 8.26 3.79 -1.52
C VAL A 52 9.33 2.72 -1.50
N TYR A 53 8.98 1.52 -1.95
CA TYR A 53 9.88 0.38 -2.06
C TYR A 53 10.02 -0.03 -3.51
N ILE A 54 11.24 -0.32 -3.92
CA ILE A 54 11.51 -0.91 -5.23
C ILE A 54 11.43 -2.43 -5.04
N ASP A 55 10.40 -3.08 -5.60
CA ASP A 55 10.03 -4.45 -5.26
C ASP A 55 11.08 -5.50 -5.66
N ASN A 56 11.77 -5.28 -6.79
CA ASN A 56 12.70 -6.23 -7.39
C ASN A 56 14.08 -5.59 -7.66
N TYR A 57 14.54 -4.74 -6.73
CA TYR A 57 15.75 -3.94 -6.91
C TYR A 57 17.01 -4.78 -7.16
N GLU A 58 17.30 -5.78 -6.30
CA GLU A 58 18.49 -6.63 -6.43
C GLU A 58 18.41 -7.47 -7.71
N ASP A 59 17.26 -8.07 -8.00
CA ASP A 59 17.01 -8.83 -9.22
C ASP A 59 17.27 -8.03 -10.51
N ALA A 60 16.88 -6.75 -10.50
CA ALA A 60 17.11 -5.87 -11.63
C ALA A 60 18.59 -5.47 -11.76
N LEU A 61 19.31 -5.38 -10.63
CA LEU A 61 20.73 -5.06 -10.61
C LEU A 61 21.62 -6.24 -11.00
N GLU A 62 21.21 -7.49 -10.78
CA GLU A 62 22.01 -8.68 -11.13
C GLU A 62 22.43 -8.71 -12.60
N SER A 63 21.54 -8.25 -13.49
CA SER A 63 21.79 -8.21 -14.94
C SER A 63 22.52 -6.95 -15.42
N VAL A 64 22.74 -5.97 -14.53
CA VAL A 64 23.41 -4.71 -14.87
C VAL A 64 24.90 -4.81 -14.55
N ASP A 65 25.76 -4.50 -15.53
CA ASP A 65 27.20 -4.47 -15.35
C ASP A 65 27.63 -3.39 -14.33
N ASP A 66 28.76 -3.58 -13.67
CA ASP A 66 29.23 -2.72 -12.57
C ASP A 66 29.36 -1.25 -12.95
N VAL A 67 29.73 -0.96 -14.20
CA VAL A 67 29.90 0.42 -14.71
C VAL A 67 28.54 1.13 -14.75
N ARG A 68 27.49 0.41 -15.12
CA ARG A 68 26.14 0.95 -15.27
C ARG A 68 25.30 0.94 -13.99
N ARG A 69 25.72 0.19 -12.98
CA ARG A 69 24.99 0.14 -11.69
C ARG A 69 24.80 1.51 -11.06
N SER A 70 25.85 2.35 -11.06
CA SER A 70 25.74 3.72 -10.53
C SER A 70 24.75 4.57 -11.33
N LEU A 71 24.71 4.40 -12.64
CA LEU A 71 23.75 5.09 -13.51
C LEU A 71 22.30 4.60 -13.23
N PHE A 72 22.11 3.30 -13.09
CA PHE A 72 20.81 2.71 -12.76
C PHE A 72 20.26 3.28 -11.45
N VAL A 73 21.07 3.23 -10.38
CA VAL A 73 20.71 3.79 -9.06
C VAL A 73 20.38 5.27 -9.18
N GLY A 74 21.22 6.05 -9.86
CA GLY A 74 21.01 7.49 -10.04
C GLY A 74 19.72 7.82 -10.82
N LEU A 75 19.34 7.00 -11.79
CA LEU A 75 18.09 7.19 -12.54
C LEU A 75 16.87 6.88 -11.69
N VAL A 76 16.91 5.81 -10.89
CA VAL A 76 15.85 5.47 -9.94
C VAL A 76 15.67 6.59 -8.92
N ASP A 77 16.76 7.02 -8.27
CA ASP A 77 16.75 8.11 -7.30
C ASP A 77 16.20 9.40 -7.93
N LYS A 78 16.64 9.73 -9.14
CA LYS A 78 16.16 10.93 -9.86
C LYS A 78 14.65 10.88 -10.12
N ARG A 79 14.10 9.74 -10.50
CA ARG A 79 12.66 9.60 -10.75
C ARG A 79 11.84 9.75 -9.50
N VAL A 80 12.20 9.04 -8.44
CA VAL A 80 11.50 9.14 -7.14
C VAL A 80 11.57 10.58 -6.62
N ASN A 81 12.76 11.18 -6.60
CA ASN A 81 12.94 12.56 -6.13
C ASN A 81 12.16 13.56 -6.98
N LYS A 82 12.24 13.48 -8.32
CA LYS A 82 11.52 14.38 -9.22
C LYS A 82 10.00 14.32 -9.00
N TYR A 83 9.47 13.12 -8.83
CA TYR A 83 8.04 12.92 -8.67
C TYR A 83 7.51 13.59 -7.40
N PHE A 84 8.14 13.36 -6.27
CA PHE A 84 7.68 13.88 -4.98
C PHE A 84 8.13 15.32 -4.68
N SER A 85 9.24 15.80 -5.24
CA SER A 85 9.72 17.19 -5.07
C SER A 85 8.71 18.23 -5.55
N ALA A 86 7.85 17.89 -6.52
CA ALA A 86 6.80 18.78 -7.02
C ALA A 86 5.79 19.19 -5.92
N GLY A 87 5.71 18.46 -4.81
CA GLY A 87 4.85 18.72 -3.65
C GLY A 87 5.58 19.31 -2.45
N SER A 88 6.81 19.79 -2.61
CA SER A 88 7.68 20.20 -1.49
C SER A 88 7.82 19.09 -0.44
N ALA A 89 7.86 17.84 -0.90
CA ALA A 89 8.02 16.68 -0.03
C ALA A 89 9.44 16.58 0.51
N ILE A 90 9.56 16.16 1.76
CA ILE A 90 10.82 15.70 2.34
C ILE A 90 10.97 14.24 1.94
N ILE A 91 12.06 13.92 1.24
CA ILE A 91 12.37 12.58 0.75
C ILE A 91 13.67 12.14 1.40
N ARG A 92 13.64 10.99 2.06
CA ARG A 92 14.82 10.37 2.66
C ARG A 92 14.95 8.93 2.20
N LYS A 93 16.08 8.61 1.60
CA LYS A 93 16.45 7.22 1.30
C LYS A 93 16.86 6.54 2.60
N LEU A 94 16.17 5.47 2.97
CA LEU A 94 16.45 4.69 4.18
C LEU A 94 17.42 3.55 3.89
N GLU A 95 17.17 2.85 2.79
CA GLU A 95 17.96 1.73 2.31
C GLU A 95 18.19 1.87 0.80
N LYS A 96 18.87 0.93 0.18
CA LYS A 96 19.17 0.97 -1.26
C LYS A 96 17.92 1.08 -2.13
N ASP A 97 16.84 0.45 -1.70
CA ASP A 97 15.57 0.25 -2.38
C ASP A 97 14.38 0.91 -1.69
N LYS A 98 14.59 1.57 -0.52
CA LYS A 98 13.49 2.09 0.31
C LYS A 98 13.62 3.59 0.55
N TYR A 99 12.52 4.29 0.37
CA TYR A 99 12.41 5.74 0.59
C TYR A 99 11.29 6.03 1.57
N PHE A 100 11.57 6.98 2.45
CA PHE A 100 10.61 7.59 3.35
C PHE A 100 10.27 8.99 2.84
N ILE A 101 8.98 9.33 2.83
CA ILE A 101 8.49 10.57 2.24
C ILE A 101 7.48 11.21 3.18
N VAL A 102 7.61 12.53 3.36
CA VAL A 102 6.62 13.34 4.10
C VAL A 102 6.23 14.53 3.24
N PHE A 103 4.94 14.75 3.10
CA PHE A 103 4.40 15.86 2.32
C PHE A 103 3.06 16.35 2.90
N ARG A 104 2.58 17.52 2.43
CA ARG A 104 1.32 18.08 2.90
C ARG A 104 0.12 17.40 2.22
N TYR A 105 -1.00 17.27 2.94
CA TYR A 105 -2.21 16.59 2.47
C TYR A 105 -2.73 17.16 1.14
N LYS A 106 -2.67 18.49 0.93
CA LYS A 106 -3.03 19.11 -0.34
C LYS A 106 -2.32 18.51 -1.57
N TYR A 107 -1.11 17.98 -1.39
CA TYR A 107 -0.37 17.34 -2.48
C TYR A 107 -0.88 15.91 -2.74
N LEU A 108 -1.46 15.25 -1.73
CA LEU A 108 -2.07 13.93 -1.92
C LEU A 108 -3.16 13.98 -2.99
N GLU A 109 -4.00 15.03 -3.01
CA GLU A 109 -5.04 15.19 -4.03
C GLU A 109 -4.47 15.19 -5.45
N ARG A 110 -3.31 15.80 -5.66
CA ARG A 110 -2.61 15.78 -6.94
C ARG A 110 -2.10 14.37 -7.28
N LEU A 111 -1.54 13.64 -6.32
CA LEU A 111 -1.10 12.27 -6.51
C LEU A 111 -2.26 11.32 -6.84
N LEU A 112 -3.41 11.54 -6.20
CA LEU A 112 -4.65 10.81 -6.48
C LEU A 112 -5.16 11.08 -7.91
N ALA A 113 -5.16 12.35 -8.34
CA ALA A 113 -5.54 12.74 -9.71
C ALA A 113 -4.59 12.15 -10.76
N ASP A 114 -3.30 12.11 -10.47
CA ASP A 114 -2.25 11.51 -11.30
C ASP A 114 -2.24 9.97 -11.23
N LYS A 115 -3.05 9.37 -10.34
CA LYS A 115 -3.12 7.91 -10.13
C LYS A 115 -1.78 7.24 -9.85
N PHE A 116 -0.88 7.97 -9.21
CA PHE A 116 0.47 7.50 -8.89
C PHE A 116 1.26 7.02 -10.11
N SER A 117 1.33 7.85 -11.13
CA SER A 117 1.99 7.55 -12.41
C SER A 117 3.45 7.10 -12.27
N LEU A 118 4.11 7.39 -11.14
CA LEU A 118 5.45 6.89 -10.83
C LEU A 118 5.54 5.35 -10.90
N VAL A 119 4.47 4.63 -10.54
CA VAL A 119 4.42 3.16 -10.59
C VAL A 119 4.63 2.66 -12.02
N GLU A 120 4.10 3.36 -13.00
CA GLU A 120 4.31 3.01 -14.41
C GLU A 120 5.61 3.64 -14.97
N ASP A 121 5.95 4.86 -14.55
CA ASP A 121 7.13 5.57 -15.05
C ASP A 121 8.43 4.83 -14.71
N ILE A 122 8.53 4.23 -13.52
CA ILE A 122 9.74 3.50 -13.09
C ILE A 122 10.05 2.31 -14.00
N LYS A 123 9.05 1.69 -14.61
CA LYS A 123 9.20 0.55 -15.53
C LYS A 123 9.98 0.90 -16.78
N SER A 124 10.04 2.20 -17.11
CA SER A 124 10.80 2.69 -18.26
C SER A 124 12.30 2.83 -18.02
N VAL A 125 12.78 2.60 -16.79
CA VAL A 125 14.21 2.59 -16.47
C VAL A 125 14.84 1.34 -17.08
N LYS A 126 15.65 1.56 -18.12
CA LYS A 126 16.40 0.51 -18.85
C LYS A 126 17.85 0.93 -18.98
N VAL A 127 18.73 0.24 -18.26
CA VAL A 127 20.18 0.48 -18.26
C VAL A 127 20.94 -0.86 -18.39
N GLY A 128 20.40 -1.75 -19.22
CA GLY A 128 20.94 -3.10 -19.35
C GLY A 128 20.29 -4.11 -18.42
N ASN A 129 19.32 -3.70 -17.60
CA ASN A 129 18.54 -4.62 -16.79
C ASN A 129 17.60 -5.45 -17.67
N GLU A 130 17.63 -6.77 -17.49
CA GLU A 130 16.72 -7.70 -18.17
C GLU A 130 15.32 -7.67 -17.57
N LYS A 131 15.23 -7.58 -16.24
CA LYS A 131 13.96 -7.52 -15.51
C LYS A 131 13.45 -6.08 -15.44
N THR A 132 12.17 -5.90 -15.75
CA THR A 132 11.51 -4.60 -15.60
C THR A 132 11.41 -4.23 -14.13
N LEU A 133 11.83 -2.99 -13.80
CA LEU A 133 11.76 -2.48 -12.45
C LEU A 133 10.31 -2.22 -12.04
N THR A 134 9.94 -2.61 -10.83
CA THR A 134 8.63 -2.33 -10.23
C THR A 134 8.78 -1.66 -8.88
N LEU A 135 7.80 -0.87 -8.48
CA LEU A 135 7.79 -0.25 -7.16
C LEU A 135 6.40 -0.29 -6.52
N SER A 136 6.41 -0.30 -5.20
CA SER A 136 5.23 -0.18 -4.37
C SER A 136 5.26 1.12 -3.57
N ILE A 137 4.08 1.72 -3.38
CA ILE A 137 3.90 2.93 -2.58
C ILE A 137 2.87 2.64 -1.49
N GLY A 138 3.23 2.89 -0.23
CA GLY A 138 2.32 2.86 0.91
C GLY A 138 2.14 4.25 1.50
N ILE A 139 0.93 4.77 1.57
CA ILE A 139 0.63 6.09 2.14
C ILE A 139 -0.27 5.95 3.34
N GLY A 140 0.10 6.64 4.43
CA GLY A 140 -0.66 6.72 5.68
C GLY A 140 -1.05 8.15 6.01
N THR A 141 -2.33 8.34 6.29
CA THR A 141 -2.92 9.61 6.73
C THR A 141 -4.13 9.36 7.63
N GLY A 142 -4.67 10.42 8.23
CA GLY A 142 -5.89 10.33 9.04
C GLY A 142 -5.70 9.81 10.46
N ALA A 143 -4.49 9.48 10.88
CA ALA A 143 -4.22 9.10 12.27
C ALA A 143 -4.14 10.32 13.20
N SER A 144 -4.22 10.07 14.52
CA SER A 144 -4.21 11.10 15.56
C SER A 144 -2.90 11.87 15.67
N ASP A 145 -1.79 11.26 15.26
CA ASP A 145 -0.46 11.86 15.28
C ASP A 145 0.40 11.35 14.10
N TYR A 146 1.53 12.02 13.88
CA TYR A 146 2.40 11.73 12.73
C TYR A 146 3.16 10.40 12.85
N ALA A 147 3.48 9.96 14.06
CA ALA A 147 4.12 8.66 14.29
C ALA A 147 3.15 7.53 13.92
N LYS A 148 1.88 7.66 14.28
CA LYS A 148 0.85 6.72 13.86
C LYS A 148 0.60 6.75 12.35
N ASN A 149 0.73 7.89 11.68
CA ASN A 149 0.67 7.94 10.22
C ASN A 149 1.78 7.10 9.56
N TYR A 150 2.95 6.98 10.19
CA TYR A 150 4.00 6.06 9.72
C TYR A 150 3.56 4.59 9.83
N GLU A 151 2.98 4.19 10.96
CA GLU A 151 2.45 2.81 11.12
C GLU A 151 1.33 2.53 10.12
N VAL A 152 0.47 3.52 9.84
CA VAL A 152 -0.57 3.42 8.81
C VAL A 152 0.05 3.28 7.42
N ALA A 153 1.12 4.03 7.10
CA ALA A 153 1.83 3.90 5.83
C ALA A 153 2.50 2.54 5.68
N LYS A 154 3.06 2.00 6.77
CA LYS A 154 3.64 0.65 6.80
C LYS A 154 2.57 -0.41 6.54
N ALA A 155 1.42 -0.33 7.21
CA ALA A 155 0.31 -1.23 6.94
C ALA A 155 -0.20 -1.12 5.48
N ALA A 156 -0.22 0.09 4.89
CA ALA A 156 -0.55 0.29 3.49
C ALA A 156 0.50 -0.36 2.57
N MET A 157 1.79 -0.27 2.91
CA MET A 157 2.88 -0.93 2.18
C MET A 157 2.75 -2.46 2.24
N ASP A 158 2.47 -3.03 3.43
CA ASP A 158 2.26 -4.46 3.59
C ASP A 158 1.09 -4.97 2.73
N LEU A 159 0.01 -4.18 2.63
CA LEU A 159 -1.10 -4.48 1.71
C LEU A 159 -0.66 -4.43 0.24
N ALA A 160 0.18 -3.46 -0.15
CA ALA A 160 0.70 -3.38 -1.52
C ALA A 160 1.55 -4.61 -1.85
N LEU A 161 2.51 -4.96 -0.99
CA LEU A 161 3.40 -6.10 -1.18
C LEU A 161 2.64 -7.43 -1.11
N GLY A 162 1.70 -7.58 -0.17
CA GLY A 162 0.86 -8.77 -0.02
C GLY A 162 0.00 -9.05 -1.26
N ARG A 163 -0.31 -8.04 -2.07
CA ARG A 163 -1.01 -8.16 -3.36
C ARG A 163 -0.07 -8.36 -4.55
N GLY A 164 1.23 -8.46 -4.31
CA GLY A 164 2.26 -8.72 -5.33
C GLY A 164 3.04 -7.50 -5.79
N GLY A 165 2.93 -6.37 -5.09
CA GLY A 165 3.65 -5.13 -5.41
C GLY A 165 3.12 -4.40 -6.64
N ASP A 166 3.96 -3.54 -7.25
CA ASP A 166 3.66 -2.78 -8.48
C ASP A 166 2.40 -1.92 -8.38
N GLN A 167 2.17 -1.29 -7.22
CA GLN A 167 0.98 -0.51 -6.95
C GLN A 167 1.17 0.52 -5.84
N ALA A 168 0.25 1.48 -5.77
CA ALA A 168 0.13 2.39 -4.64
C ALA A 168 -1.11 2.05 -3.80
N VAL A 169 -0.93 2.01 -2.49
CA VAL A 169 -2.00 1.81 -1.51
C VAL A 169 -2.01 2.99 -0.55
N ILE A 170 -3.18 3.58 -0.38
CA ILE A 170 -3.39 4.69 0.54
C ILE A 170 -4.36 4.22 1.64
N LYS A 171 -3.96 4.42 2.88
CA LYS A 171 -4.82 4.19 4.03
C LYS A 171 -5.10 5.53 4.71
N ASP A 172 -6.38 5.93 4.73
CA ASP A 172 -6.88 7.17 5.36
C ASP A 172 -7.92 6.78 6.42
N GLY A 173 -7.48 6.66 7.65
CA GLY A 173 -8.28 6.06 8.72
C GLY A 173 -8.69 4.63 8.36
N ASP A 174 -9.99 4.37 8.26
CA ASP A 174 -10.55 3.06 7.90
C ASP A 174 -10.68 2.84 6.38
N LYS A 175 -10.46 3.88 5.58
CA LYS A 175 -10.59 3.81 4.12
C LYS A 175 -9.27 3.39 3.48
N ILE A 176 -9.36 2.48 2.51
CA ILE A 176 -8.20 2.00 1.75
C ILE A 176 -8.46 2.20 0.27
N TYR A 177 -7.50 2.79 -0.42
CA TYR A 177 -7.56 3.04 -1.86
C TYR A 177 -6.37 2.36 -2.54
N TYR A 178 -6.61 1.79 -3.73
CA TYR A 178 -5.61 1.08 -4.51
C TYR A 178 -5.46 1.73 -5.88
N TYR A 179 -4.21 1.97 -6.31
CA TYR A 179 -3.86 2.55 -7.61
C TYR A 179 -2.77 1.72 -8.27
N GLY A 180 -2.91 1.40 -9.55
CA GLY A 180 -2.01 0.49 -10.25
C GLY A 180 -2.28 -0.98 -9.87
N GLY A 181 -1.30 -1.82 -10.15
CA GLY A 181 -1.40 -3.26 -9.92
C GLY A 181 -2.23 -3.99 -10.97
N LYS A 182 -1.74 -5.13 -11.42
CA LYS A 182 -2.47 -6.04 -12.32
C LYS A 182 -3.43 -6.92 -11.53
N SER A 183 -4.32 -6.30 -10.73
CA SER A 183 -5.12 -6.98 -9.71
C SER A 183 -6.06 -8.08 -10.22
N GLN A 184 -6.33 -8.15 -11.54
CA GLN A 184 -7.15 -9.25 -12.10
C GLN A 184 -6.33 -10.37 -12.74
N GLN A 185 -5.13 -10.10 -13.27
CA GLN A 185 -4.30 -11.14 -13.88
C GLN A 185 -3.37 -11.85 -12.87
N MET A 186 -2.88 -11.16 -11.83
CA MET A 186 -2.04 -11.79 -10.80
C MET A 186 -2.82 -12.71 -9.88
N GLU A 187 -4.07 -12.38 -9.52
CA GLU A 187 -4.89 -13.31 -8.74
C GLU A 187 -5.13 -14.64 -9.50
N LYS A 188 -5.38 -14.57 -10.81
CA LYS A 188 -5.49 -15.79 -11.63
C LYS A 188 -4.14 -16.54 -11.73
N ASN A 189 -3.03 -15.84 -11.94
CA ASN A 189 -1.71 -16.47 -12.04
C ASN A 189 -1.21 -17.01 -10.70
N THR A 190 -1.45 -16.31 -9.60
CA THR A 190 -1.09 -16.78 -8.26
C THR A 190 -1.92 -17.98 -7.87
N ARG A 191 -3.25 -17.98 -8.10
CA ARG A 191 -4.12 -19.13 -7.87
C ARG A 191 -3.74 -20.34 -8.75
N VAL A 192 -3.37 -20.10 -10.01
CA VAL A 192 -2.89 -21.16 -10.89
C VAL A 192 -1.55 -21.70 -10.39
N LYS A 193 -0.58 -20.84 -10.06
CA LYS A 193 0.71 -21.26 -9.49
C LYS A 193 0.56 -21.98 -8.16
N VAL A 194 -0.32 -21.51 -7.27
CA VAL A 194 -0.62 -22.19 -6.00
C VAL A 194 -1.25 -23.55 -6.26
N ARG A 195 -2.20 -23.67 -7.18
CA ARG A 195 -2.81 -24.96 -7.56
C ARG A 195 -1.79 -25.93 -8.16
N VAL A 196 -0.92 -25.44 -9.05
CA VAL A 196 0.13 -26.26 -9.65
C VAL A 196 1.12 -26.74 -8.58
N LYS A 197 1.57 -25.87 -7.66
CA LYS A 197 2.44 -26.25 -6.55
C LYS A 197 1.74 -27.20 -5.59
N ALA A 198 0.47 -26.97 -5.26
CA ALA A 198 -0.32 -27.87 -4.41
C ALA A 198 -0.49 -29.24 -5.05
N HIS A 199 -0.73 -29.30 -6.38
CA HIS A 199 -0.82 -30.56 -7.11
C HIS A 199 0.51 -31.30 -7.15
N ALA A 200 1.63 -30.59 -7.40
CA ALA A 200 2.96 -31.18 -7.35
C ALA A 200 3.31 -31.71 -5.94
N LEU A 201 3.00 -30.94 -4.88
CA LEU A 201 3.18 -31.39 -3.49
C LEU A 201 2.33 -32.64 -3.21
N ARG A 202 1.07 -32.67 -3.66
CA ARG A 202 0.22 -33.85 -3.54
C ARG A 202 0.82 -35.08 -4.20
N GLN A 203 1.32 -34.97 -5.44
CA GLN A 203 1.97 -36.08 -6.16
C GLN A 203 3.22 -36.58 -5.40
N ILE A 204 4.03 -35.67 -4.83
CA ILE A 204 5.20 -36.06 -4.03
C ILE A 204 4.78 -36.82 -2.76
N LEU A 205 3.73 -36.36 -2.07
CA LEU A 205 3.21 -37.00 -0.88
C LEU A 205 2.59 -38.37 -1.19
N GLU A 206 1.86 -38.49 -2.30
CA GLU A 206 1.27 -39.76 -2.72
C GLU A 206 2.35 -40.82 -3.10
N ALA A 207 3.46 -40.38 -3.67
CA ALA A 207 4.57 -41.24 -4.13
C ALA A 207 5.54 -41.71 -3.02
N ASN A 208 5.48 -41.12 -1.82
CA ASN A 208 6.43 -41.42 -0.74
C ASN A 208 5.69 -41.73 0.57
N ASP A 209 6.18 -42.71 1.32
CA ASP A 209 5.54 -43.13 2.59
C ASP A 209 6.07 -42.32 3.79
N ASN A 210 7.32 -41.83 3.70
CA ASN A 210 7.98 -41.05 4.74
C ASN A 210 8.23 -39.62 4.26
N VAL A 211 7.89 -38.63 5.08
CA VAL A 211 8.01 -37.20 4.77
C VAL A 211 8.82 -36.51 5.87
N LEU A 212 9.96 -35.95 5.49
CA LEU A 212 10.77 -35.14 6.37
C LEU A 212 10.56 -33.66 6.01
N ILE A 213 10.16 -32.85 6.99
CA ILE A 213 9.82 -31.44 6.82
C ILE A 213 10.85 -30.62 7.56
N MET A 214 11.57 -29.75 6.83
CA MET A 214 12.61 -28.89 7.37
C MET A 214 12.34 -27.45 7.00
N GLY A 215 12.47 -26.55 7.96
CA GLY A 215 12.48 -25.11 7.73
C GLY A 215 13.87 -24.59 7.43
N HIS A 216 14.00 -23.24 7.35
CA HIS A 216 15.32 -22.61 7.26
C HIS A 216 16.07 -22.65 8.61
N SER A 217 17.40 -22.42 8.60
CA SER A 217 18.28 -22.59 9.75
C SER A 217 17.98 -21.70 10.97
N LEU A 218 17.26 -20.60 10.78
CA LEU A 218 16.76 -19.73 11.86
C LEU A 218 15.25 -19.70 11.79
N PRO A 219 14.54 -20.70 12.35
CA PRO A 219 13.10 -20.82 12.19
C PRO A 219 12.37 -19.67 12.87
N ASP A 220 11.50 -18.99 12.11
CA ASP A 220 10.53 -18.03 12.59
C ASP A 220 9.14 -18.67 12.72
N ILE A 221 8.17 -17.90 13.24
CA ILE A 221 6.79 -18.35 13.41
C ILE A 221 6.15 -18.78 12.09
N ASP A 222 6.49 -18.10 10.97
CA ASP A 222 5.96 -18.42 9.65
C ASP A 222 6.51 -19.74 9.14
N SER A 223 7.81 -20.00 9.33
CA SER A 223 8.45 -21.28 9.02
C SER A 223 7.83 -22.43 9.81
N PHE A 224 7.63 -22.22 11.11
CA PHE A 224 6.98 -23.22 11.98
C PHE A 224 5.53 -23.49 11.54
N GLY A 225 4.73 -22.44 11.30
CA GLY A 225 3.34 -22.57 10.84
C GLY A 225 3.23 -23.28 9.49
N SER A 226 4.13 -23.00 8.56
CA SER A 226 4.20 -23.67 7.27
C SER A 226 4.57 -25.16 7.40
N ALA A 227 5.54 -25.49 8.25
CA ALA A 227 5.94 -26.86 8.51
C ALA A 227 4.81 -27.67 9.14
N LEU A 228 4.10 -27.09 10.12
CA LEU A 228 2.92 -27.69 10.74
C LEU A 228 1.79 -27.94 9.72
N GLY A 229 1.54 -26.98 8.82
CA GLY A 229 0.56 -27.12 7.77
C GLY A 229 0.85 -28.32 6.85
N ILE A 230 2.11 -28.47 6.40
CA ILE A 230 2.55 -29.63 5.58
C ILE A 230 2.48 -30.94 6.35
N TYR A 231 2.84 -30.94 7.64
CA TYR A 231 2.72 -32.11 8.51
C TYR A 231 1.28 -32.61 8.60
N ILE A 232 0.32 -31.71 8.84
CA ILE A 232 -1.11 -32.05 8.93
C ILE A 232 -1.61 -32.64 7.60
N ILE A 233 -1.17 -32.06 6.48
CA ILE A 233 -1.52 -32.58 5.15
C ILE A 233 -0.95 -34.01 4.96
N ALA A 234 0.35 -34.21 5.24
CA ALA A 234 0.98 -35.52 5.11
C ALA A 234 0.27 -36.58 5.96
N LYS A 235 -0.08 -36.25 7.21
CA LYS A 235 -0.85 -37.15 8.09
C LYS A 235 -2.23 -37.49 7.53
N LYS A 236 -2.93 -36.52 6.89
CA LYS A 236 -4.21 -36.78 6.22
C LYS A 236 -4.08 -37.74 5.03
N PHE A 237 -2.92 -37.79 4.38
CA PHE A 237 -2.59 -38.76 3.33
C PHE A 237 -2.09 -40.10 3.88
N GLY A 238 -2.14 -40.30 5.21
CA GLY A 238 -1.70 -41.53 5.86
C GLY A 238 -0.18 -41.73 5.86
N LYS A 239 0.59 -40.64 5.65
CA LYS A 239 2.07 -40.72 5.56
C LYS A 239 2.71 -40.57 6.93
N GLU A 240 3.87 -41.21 7.09
CA GLU A 240 4.73 -40.98 8.24
C GLU A 240 5.48 -39.65 8.03
N ALA A 241 5.22 -38.68 8.90
CA ALA A 241 5.77 -37.33 8.73
C ALA A 241 6.46 -36.88 10.03
N HIS A 242 7.62 -36.22 9.85
CA HIS A 242 8.43 -35.68 10.93
C HIS A 242 8.85 -34.24 10.60
N ILE A 243 8.79 -33.34 11.60
CA ILE A 243 9.31 -31.98 11.47
C ILE A 243 10.66 -31.96 12.17
N VAL A 244 11.68 -31.48 11.47
CA VAL A 244 13.04 -31.34 11.98
C VAL A 244 13.37 -29.86 12.12
N PHE A 245 13.84 -29.50 13.30
CA PHE A 245 14.38 -28.18 13.61
C PHE A 245 15.88 -28.28 13.69
N GLY A 246 16.58 -27.35 12.99
CA GLY A 246 18.04 -27.21 13.05
C GLY A 246 18.48 -26.30 14.16
#